data_21e16afd96b942e3bf4d5f2dd4888f61
#
_entry.id   21e16afd96b942e3bf4d5f2dd4888f61
#
_cell.length_a   1.000
_cell.length_b   1.000
_cell.length_c   1.000
_cell.angle_alpha   90.00
_cell.angle_beta   90.00
_cell.angle_gamma   90.00
#
_symmetry.space_group_name_H-M   'P 1'
#
loop_
_entity.id
_entity.type
_entity.pdbx_description
1 polymer ?
#
loop_
_entity_poly.entity_id
_entity_poly.type
_entity_poly.pdbx_seq_one_letter_code
_entity_poly.pdbx_strand_id
1 'polypeptide(L)'
;MNVYVVHGPPLSGKSTYVQERKGPNDIVFDFDLIMSALSGLPVHQHNDNLIGYVLDIRDLIINRLRHEDKLDAAWIIVTTIRPRLRQALSGIDVKYIELQVDEATARRRLRDDPDGRDVAVWDQVIDKHFRAAEARELYKSAAWLRVREQILERDNYECQECKRRGSFNKGNVVHHIKHLEDRPDLALETDNLMTVCEECHNRLHPEKFRTAKRERKEYITPERW
;
A
#
# COMPACT_ATOMS: atom_id res chain seq x y z
N MET A 1 -22.53 -16.99 5.51
CA MET A 1 -21.84 -15.82 6.08
C MET A 1 -21.48 -14.83 4.97
N ASN A 2 -21.62 -13.52 5.19
CA ASN A 2 -21.22 -12.50 4.22
C ASN A 2 -19.81 -12.00 4.57
N VAL A 3 -18.94 -11.79 3.54
CA VAL A 3 -17.62 -11.20 3.75
C VAL A 3 -17.56 -9.84 3.05
N TYR A 4 -17.21 -8.81 3.80
CA TYR A 4 -17.10 -7.44 3.32
C TYR A 4 -15.65 -6.95 3.44
N VAL A 5 -15.13 -6.35 2.37
CA VAL A 5 -13.87 -5.60 2.38
C VAL A 5 -14.19 -4.13 2.21
N VAL A 6 -14.02 -3.35 3.28
CA VAL A 6 -14.24 -1.91 3.27
C VAL A 6 -12.90 -1.22 3.03
N HIS A 7 -12.79 -0.50 1.93
CA HIS A 7 -11.55 0.13 1.52
C HIS A 7 -11.75 1.59 1.10
N GLY A 8 -10.65 2.33 1.02
CA GLY A 8 -10.64 3.74 0.63
C GLY A 8 -9.56 4.54 1.32
N PRO A 9 -9.42 5.83 1.01
CA PRO A 9 -8.38 6.71 1.53
C PRO A 9 -8.29 6.72 3.06
N PRO A 10 -7.17 7.18 3.62
CA PRO A 10 -7.12 7.55 5.03
C PRO A 10 -8.26 8.51 5.38
N LEU A 11 -8.82 8.39 6.60
CA LEU A 11 -9.90 9.25 7.10
C LEU A 11 -11.19 9.27 6.24
N SER A 12 -11.42 8.26 5.40
CA SER A 12 -12.66 8.11 4.63
C SER A 12 -13.87 7.64 5.48
N GLY A 13 -13.66 7.32 6.77
CA GLY A 13 -14.73 6.86 7.67
C GLY A 13 -14.98 5.35 7.65
N LYS A 14 -13.99 4.54 7.22
CA LYS A 14 -14.14 3.06 7.12
C LYS A 14 -14.54 2.41 8.43
N SER A 15 -13.84 2.72 9.52
CA SER A 15 -14.12 2.14 10.84
C SER A 15 -15.50 2.56 11.34
N THR A 16 -15.89 3.83 11.16
CA THR A 16 -17.24 4.32 11.47
C THR A 16 -18.31 3.59 10.68
N TYR A 17 -18.09 3.44 9.35
CA TYR A 17 -19.01 2.72 8.47
C TYR A 17 -19.28 1.29 8.96
N VAL A 18 -18.20 0.58 9.38
CA VAL A 18 -18.31 -0.79 9.89
C VAL A 18 -18.99 -0.82 11.27
N GLN A 19 -18.63 0.09 12.18
CA GLN A 19 -19.22 0.14 13.52
C GLN A 19 -20.73 0.38 13.50
N GLU A 20 -21.23 1.17 12.56
CA GLU A 20 -22.67 1.43 12.38
C GLU A 20 -23.45 0.25 11.81
N ARG A 21 -22.80 -0.71 11.16
CA ARG A 21 -23.43 -1.79 10.38
C ARG A 21 -23.15 -3.20 10.86
N LYS A 22 -22.09 -3.37 11.65
CA LYS A 22 -21.76 -4.69 12.18
C LYS A 22 -22.80 -5.15 13.21
N GLY A 23 -23.13 -6.41 13.13
CA GLY A 23 -23.91 -7.11 14.14
C GLY A 23 -23.08 -7.58 15.33
N PRO A 24 -23.73 -8.06 16.39
CA PRO A 24 -23.05 -8.60 17.58
C PRO A 24 -22.30 -9.92 17.31
N ASN A 25 -22.68 -10.63 16.26
CA ASN A 25 -22.09 -11.92 15.86
C ASN A 25 -21.16 -11.78 14.63
N ASP A 26 -20.65 -10.59 14.36
CA ASP A 26 -19.73 -10.32 13.26
C ASP A 26 -18.29 -10.27 13.75
N ILE A 27 -17.35 -10.73 12.91
CA ILE A 27 -15.93 -10.51 13.12
C ILE A 27 -15.46 -9.28 12.35
N VAL A 28 -14.62 -8.44 12.98
CA VAL A 28 -14.02 -7.27 12.36
C VAL A 28 -12.50 -7.39 12.42
N PHE A 29 -11.85 -7.30 11.27
CA PHE A 29 -10.43 -7.05 11.20
C PHE A 29 -10.18 -5.57 10.90
N ASP A 30 -9.64 -4.85 11.88
CA ASP A 30 -9.12 -3.50 11.73
C ASP A 30 -7.63 -3.52 12.13
N PHE A 31 -6.76 -3.11 11.22
CA PHE A 31 -5.31 -3.16 11.41
C PHE A 31 -4.87 -2.37 12.66
N ASP A 32 -5.43 -1.17 12.84
CA ASP A 32 -5.02 -0.27 13.92
C ASP A 32 -5.47 -0.80 15.29
N LEU A 33 -6.66 -1.40 15.36
CA LEU A 33 -7.14 -2.03 16.60
C LEU A 33 -6.32 -3.27 16.99
N ILE A 34 -5.99 -4.13 16.03
CA ILE A 34 -5.15 -5.31 16.30
C ILE A 34 -3.73 -4.88 16.68
N MET A 35 -3.17 -3.88 15.99
CA MET A 35 -1.87 -3.31 16.32
C MET A 35 -1.84 -2.76 17.76
N SER A 36 -2.85 -2.00 18.14
CA SER A 36 -3.01 -1.47 19.49
C SER A 36 -3.12 -2.59 20.53
N ALA A 37 -3.92 -3.62 20.27
CA ALA A 37 -4.08 -4.77 21.16
C ALA A 37 -2.78 -5.56 21.36
N LEU A 38 -1.94 -5.70 20.33
CA LEU A 38 -0.66 -6.41 20.43
C LEU A 38 0.46 -5.56 21.05
N SER A 39 0.45 -4.25 20.79
CA SER A 39 1.54 -3.36 21.20
C SER A 39 1.32 -2.70 22.55
N GLY A 40 0.06 -2.59 23.00
CA GLY A 40 -0.33 -1.75 24.13
C GLY A 40 -0.24 -0.24 23.85
N LEU A 41 0.07 0.17 22.62
CA LEU A 41 0.12 1.57 22.20
C LEU A 41 -1.29 2.08 21.91
N PRO A 42 -1.52 3.40 21.97
CA PRO A 42 -2.76 4.02 21.49
C PRO A 42 -3.10 3.60 20.05
N VAL A 43 -4.39 3.55 19.73
CA VAL A 43 -4.87 3.31 18.37
C VAL A 43 -4.22 4.33 17.42
N HIS A 44 -3.84 3.91 16.23
CA HIS A 44 -3.13 4.70 15.22
C HIS A 44 -1.64 4.98 15.49
N GLN A 45 -1.07 4.45 16.59
CA GLN A 45 0.37 4.37 16.75
C GLN A 45 0.86 2.97 16.38
N HIS A 46 1.87 2.91 15.52
CA HIS A 46 2.34 1.65 14.98
C HIS A 46 3.71 1.26 15.52
N ASN A 47 3.86 -0.01 15.86
CA ASN A 47 5.15 -0.64 16.06
C ASN A 47 5.49 -1.46 14.80
N ASP A 48 6.44 -0.97 14.02
CA ASP A 48 6.83 -1.60 12.75
C ASP A 48 7.25 -3.07 12.89
N ASN A 49 7.77 -3.46 14.06
CA ASN A 49 8.17 -4.85 14.32
C ASN A 49 6.97 -5.79 14.39
N LEU A 50 5.77 -5.28 14.69
CA LEU A 50 4.54 -6.05 14.83
C LEU A 50 3.69 -6.11 13.55
N ILE A 51 4.05 -5.35 12.50
CA ILE A 51 3.29 -5.34 11.23
C ILE A 51 3.10 -6.75 10.68
N GLY A 52 4.16 -7.57 10.71
CA GLY A 52 4.09 -8.97 10.24
C GLY A 52 3.05 -9.79 11.01
N TYR A 53 3.04 -9.67 12.33
CA TYR A 53 2.09 -10.38 13.19
C TYR A 53 0.63 -9.97 12.92
N VAL A 54 0.37 -8.68 12.76
CA VAL A 54 -0.98 -8.18 12.42
C VAL A 54 -1.45 -8.73 11.08
N LEU A 55 -0.56 -8.79 10.07
CA LEU A 55 -0.88 -9.34 8.76
C LEU A 55 -1.10 -10.85 8.80
N ASP A 56 -0.37 -11.57 9.64
CA ASP A 56 -0.54 -13.02 9.82
C ASP A 56 -1.86 -13.32 10.54
N ILE A 57 -2.27 -12.51 11.52
CA ILE A 57 -3.60 -12.59 12.16
C ILE A 57 -4.70 -12.37 11.12
N ARG A 58 -4.56 -11.37 10.24
CA ARG A 58 -5.51 -11.15 9.14
C ARG A 58 -5.64 -12.39 8.26
N ASP A 59 -4.51 -12.93 7.83
CA ASP A 59 -4.48 -14.08 6.93
C ASP A 59 -5.04 -15.33 7.62
N LEU A 60 -4.80 -15.50 8.93
CA LEU A 60 -5.42 -16.55 9.75
C LEU A 60 -6.94 -16.39 9.80
N ILE A 61 -7.45 -15.19 10.08
CA ILE A 61 -8.89 -14.90 10.07
C ILE A 61 -9.47 -15.29 8.71
N ILE A 62 -8.90 -14.78 7.60
CA ILE A 62 -9.38 -15.06 6.25
C ILE A 62 -9.40 -16.57 5.97
N ASN A 63 -8.38 -17.31 6.39
CA ASN A 63 -8.36 -18.76 6.20
C ASN A 63 -9.48 -19.47 6.97
N ARG A 64 -9.80 -19.02 8.17
CA ARG A 64 -10.93 -19.59 8.95
C ARG A 64 -12.29 -19.27 8.33
N LEU A 65 -12.46 -18.09 7.70
CA LEU A 65 -13.71 -17.72 7.04
C LEU A 65 -14.14 -18.71 5.95
N ARG A 66 -13.25 -19.53 5.41
CA ARG A 66 -13.55 -20.54 4.38
C ARG A 66 -14.44 -21.67 4.89
N HIS A 67 -14.46 -21.89 6.20
CA HIS A 67 -15.15 -22.99 6.88
C HIS A 67 -16.01 -22.46 8.03
N GLU A 68 -16.25 -21.14 8.07
CA GLU A 68 -17.00 -20.51 9.15
C GLU A 68 -18.51 -20.57 8.88
N ASP A 69 -19.26 -21.11 9.81
CA ASP A 69 -20.72 -21.26 9.74
C ASP A 69 -21.46 -20.61 10.92
N LYS A 70 -20.74 -20.10 11.93
CA LYS A 70 -21.32 -19.55 13.16
C LYS A 70 -21.44 -18.03 13.16
N LEU A 71 -20.66 -17.35 12.31
CA LEU A 71 -20.67 -15.90 12.23
C LEU A 71 -21.65 -15.42 11.15
N ASP A 72 -22.28 -14.28 11.38
CA ASP A 72 -23.20 -13.66 10.43
C ASP A 72 -22.45 -12.95 9.30
N ALA A 73 -21.42 -12.17 9.65
CA ALA A 73 -20.56 -11.50 8.69
C ALA A 73 -19.11 -11.35 9.16
N ALA A 74 -18.24 -11.06 8.20
CA ALA A 74 -16.85 -10.68 8.42
C ALA A 74 -16.56 -9.34 7.71
N TRP A 75 -15.94 -8.42 8.43
CA TRP A 75 -15.58 -7.10 7.96
C TRP A 75 -14.06 -6.93 7.98
N ILE A 76 -13.46 -6.65 6.82
CA ILE A 76 -12.02 -6.43 6.67
C ILE A 76 -11.80 -4.99 6.23
N ILE A 77 -11.18 -4.19 7.09
CA ILE A 77 -10.91 -2.77 6.85
C ILE A 77 -9.49 -2.61 6.33
N VAL A 78 -9.35 -2.00 5.15
CA VAL A 78 -8.04 -1.72 4.53
C VAL A 78 -8.04 -0.36 3.81
N THR A 79 -6.90 0.27 3.69
CA THR A 79 -6.76 1.49 2.87
C THR A 79 -6.70 1.15 1.37
N THR A 80 -6.01 0.07 1.02
CA THR A 80 -5.82 -0.35 -0.38
C THR A 80 -5.85 -1.86 -0.47
N ILE A 81 -6.55 -2.39 -1.47
CA ILE A 81 -6.60 -3.83 -1.74
C ILE A 81 -5.34 -4.24 -2.50
N ARG A 82 -4.36 -4.78 -1.77
CA ARG A 82 -3.09 -5.26 -2.35
C ARG A 82 -3.24 -6.67 -2.94
N PRO A 83 -2.38 -7.08 -3.90
CA PRO A 83 -2.43 -8.41 -4.53
C PRO A 83 -2.44 -9.57 -3.52
N ARG A 84 -1.62 -9.51 -2.45
CA ARG A 84 -1.60 -10.53 -1.37
C ARG A 84 -2.99 -10.71 -0.73
N LEU A 85 -3.71 -9.61 -0.47
CA LEU A 85 -5.06 -9.68 0.10
C LEU A 85 -6.05 -10.29 -0.90
N ARG A 86 -5.99 -9.88 -2.18
CA ARG A 86 -6.83 -10.49 -3.23
C ARG A 86 -6.61 -11.99 -3.33
N GLN A 87 -5.35 -12.42 -3.28
CA GLN A 87 -4.98 -13.84 -3.31
C GLN A 87 -5.51 -14.58 -2.08
N ALA A 88 -5.37 -14.01 -0.88
CA ALA A 88 -5.87 -14.61 0.35
C ALA A 88 -7.40 -14.79 0.33
N LEU A 89 -8.13 -13.86 -0.28
CA LEU A 89 -9.59 -13.88 -0.42
C LEU A 89 -10.09 -14.72 -1.61
N SER A 90 -9.20 -15.28 -2.42
CA SER A 90 -9.60 -16.11 -3.57
C SER A 90 -10.45 -17.30 -3.12
N GLY A 91 -11.57 -17.52 -3.82
CA GLY A 91 -12.54 -18.60 -3.49
C GLY A 91 -13.50 -18.26 -2.35
N ILE A 92 -13.50 -17.04 -1.84
CA ILE A 92 -14.51 -16.52 -0.91
C ILE A 92 -15.39 -15.52 -1.68
N ASP A 93 -16.72 -15.59 -1.49
CA ASP A 93 -17.64 -14.57 -2.02
C ASP A 93 -17.49 -13.28 -1.19
N VAL A 94 -16.87 -12.25 -1.79
CA VAL A 94 -16.50 -11.01 -1.11
C VAL A 94 -17.23 -9.83 -1.72
N LYS A 95 -17.89 -9.05 -0.88
CA LYS A 95 -18.48 -7.75 -1.25
C LYS A 95 -17.48 -6.64 -0.95
N TYR A 96 -17.04 -5.94 -1.99
CA TYR A 96 -16.13 -4.80 -1.86
C TYR A 96 -16.92 -3.51 -1.71
N ILE A 97 -16.60 -2.72 -0.68
CA ILE A 97 -17.23 -1.43 -0.37
C ILE A 97 -16.11 -0.38 -0.40
N GLU A 98 -16.18 0.50 -1.40
CA GLU A 98 -15.23 1.60 -1.54
C GLU A 98 -15.80 2.87 -0.93
N LEU A 99 -15.10 3.45 0.04
CA LEU A 99 -15.43 4.75 0.60
C LEU A 99 -14.51 5.81 0.01
N GLN A 100 -15.11 6.85 -0.54
CA GLN A 100 -14.38 7.96 -1.16
C GLN A 100 -14.30 9.15 -0.19
N VAL A 101 -13.19 9.85 -0.23
CA VAL A 101 -12.97 11.16 0.39
C VAL A 101 -11.93 11.90 -0.44
N ASP A 102 -12.09 13.18 -0.63
CA ASP A 102 -11.07 14.03 -1.21
C ASP A 102 -10.01 14.42 -0.16
N GLU A 103 -8.83 14.84 -0.62
CA GLU A 103 -7.71 15.18 0.22
C GLU A 103 -8.02 16.29 1.21
N ALA A 104 -8.71 17.35 0.77
CA ALA A 104 -9.05 18.49 1.61
C ALA A 104 -9.97 18.08 2.77
N THR A 105 -10.95 17.21 2.48
CA THR A 105 -11.84 16.65 3.50
C THR A 105 -11.10 15.72 4.45
N ALA A 106 -10.17 14.88 3.95
CA ALA A 106 -9.33 14.04 4.80
C ALA A 106 -8.48 14.87 5.77
N ARG A 107 -7.83 15.94 5.29
CA ARG A 107 -7.05 16.86 6.13
C ARG A 107 -7.93 17.62 7.14
N ARG A 108 -9.15 18.03 6.77
CA ARG A 108 -10.08 18.64 7.72
C ARG A 108 -10.44 17.66 8.82
N ARG A 109 -10.81 16.42 8.48
CA ARG A 109 -11.13 15.36 9.45
C ARG A 109 -9.94 15.02 10.36
N LEU A 110 -8.70 15.12 9.86
CA LEU A 110 -7.51 14.95 10.69
C LEU A 110 -7.39 16.04 11.75
N ARG A 111 -7.65 17.29 11.41
CA ARG A 111 -7.60 18.41 12.39
C ARG A 111 -8.68 18.31 13.46
N ASP A 112 -9.84 17.79 13.08
CA ASP A 112 -11.00 17.65 13.95
C ASP A 112 -11.06 16.25 14.62
N ASP A 113 -9.97 15.47 14.55
CA ASP A 113 -9.95 14.07 14.96
C ASP A 113 -10.05 13.90 16.48
N PRO A 114 -11.12 13.25 16.97
CA PRO A 114 -11.30 13.03 18.41
C PRO A 114 -10.37 11.95 18.97
N ASP A 115 -9.79 11.09 18.13
CA ASP A 115 -8.93 9.97 18.54
C ASP A 115 -7.49 10.41 18.78
N GLY A 116 -7.17 11.69 18.53
CA GLY A 116 -5.87 12.29 18.85
C GLY A 116 -4.72 11.78 18.00
N ARG A 117 -4.96 11.54 16.70
CA ARG A 117 -3.89 11.21 15.74
C ARG A 117 -2.83 12.31 15.73
N ASP A 118 -1.56 11.92 15.67
CA ASP A 118 -0.48 12.88 15.42
C ASP A 118 -0.64 13.52 14.04
N VAL A 119 -0.99 14.82 14.03
CA VAL A 119 -1.30 15.54 12.80
C VAL A 119 -0.13 15.52 11.81
N ALA A 120 1.12 15.67 12.29
CA ALA A 120 2.29 15.71 11.41
C ALA A 120 2.55 14.35 10.75
N VAL A 121 2.38 13.25 11.49
CA VAL A 121 2.52 11.89 10.96
C VAL A 121 1.41 11.57 9.97
N TRP A 122 0.17 11.86 10.33
CA TRP A 122 -0.98 11.52 9.49
C TRP A 122 -1.13 12.40 8.27
N ASP A 123 -0.64 13.64 8.30
CA ASP A 123 -0.54 14.50 7.12
C ASP A 123 0.37 13.87 6.06
N GLN A 124 1.50 13.28 6.47
CA GLN A 124 2.38 12.53 5.57
C GLN A 124 1.71 11.25 5.02
N VAL A 125 0.87 10.58 5.83
CA VAL A 125 0.11 9.40 5.36
C VAL A 125 -0.91 9.79 4.30
N ILE A 126 -1.60 10.92 4.49
CA ILE A 126 -2.54 11.49 3.52
C ILE A 126 -1.80 11.84 2.23
N ASP A 127 -0.72 12.62 2.31
CA ASP A 127 0.12 12.99 1.17
C ASP A 127 0.55 11.77 0.37
N LYS A 128 1.14 10.80 1.04
CA LYS A 128 1.62 9.57 0.40
C LYS A 128 0.50 8.83 -0.32
N HIS A 129 -0.70 8.78 0.28
CA HIS A 129 -1.84 8.09 -0.31
C HIS A 129 -2.31 8.79 -1.60
N PHE A 130 -2.54 10.11 -1.55
CA PHE A 130 -3.08 10.85 -2.68
C PHE A 130 -2.06 10.99 -3.81
N ARG A 131 -0.79 11.28 -3.52
CA ARG A 131 0.29 11.27 -4.53
C ARG A 131 0.45 9.91 -5.20
N ALA A 132 0.35 8.80 -4.45
CA ALA A 132 0.39 7.47 -5.05
C ALA A 132 -0.85 7.16 -5.93
N ALA A 133 -1.99 7.78 -5.65
CA ALA A 133 -3.17 7.68 -6.50
C ALA A 133 -2.99 8.48 -7.80
N GLU A 134 -2.51 9.72 -7.71
CA GLU A 134 -2.17 10.56 -8.87
C GLU A 134 -1.14 9.91 -9.79
N ALA A 135 -0.06 9.36 -9.21
CA ALA A 135 0.95 8.63 -9.98
C ALA A 135 0.35 7.44 -10.73
N ARG A 136 -0.56 6.69 -10.11
CA ARG A 136 -1.24 5.57 -10.78
C ARG A 136 -2.10 6.03 -11.97
N GLU A 137 -2.80 7.14 -11.84
CA GLU A 137 -3.60 7.68 -12.95
C GLU A 137 -2.69 8.24 -14.05
N LEU A 138 -1.58 8.90 -13.71
CA LEU A 138 -0.58 9.32 -14.68
C LEU A 138 -0.09 8.14 -15.51
N TYR A 139 0.33 7.04 -14.89
CA TYR A 139 0.86 5.85 -15.59
C TYR A 139 -0.16 5.13 -16.50
N LYS A 140 -1.46 5.36 -16.28
CA LYS A 140 -2.53 4.87 -17.16
C LYS A 140 -2.90 5.85 -18.26
N SER A 141 -2.48 7.09 -18.15
CA SER A 141 -2.88 8.15 -19.09
C SER A 141 -2.33 7.91 -20.50
N ALA A 142 -3.09 8.32 -21.52
CA ALA A 142 -2.65 8.28 -22.91
C ALA A 142 -1.41 9.17 -23.14
N ALA A 143 -1.25 10.24 -22.36
CA ALA A 143 -0.08 11.11 -22.43
C ALA A 143 1.19 10.35 -22.01
N TRP A 144 1.15 9.68 -20.85
CA TRP A 144 2.26 8.85 -20.40
C TRP A 144 2.61 7.73 -21.37
N LEU A 145 1.61 7.01 -21.88
CA LEU A 145 1.85 5.91 -22.80
C LEU A 145 2.56 6.36 -24.08
N ARG A 146 2.20 7.54 -24.62
CA ARG A 146 2.88 8.12 -25.79
C ARG A 146 4.32 8.53 -25.45
N VAL A 147 4.53 9.28 -24.37
CA VAL A 147 5.87 9.70 -23.95
C VAL A 147 6.75 8.50 -23.64
N ARG A 148 6.22 7.50 -22.97
CA ARG A 148 6.93 6.25 -22.68
C ARG A 148 7.44 5.57 -23.95
N GLU A 149 6.61 5.47 -24.98
CA GLU A 149 7.04 4.86 -26.25
C GLU A 149 8.11 5.71 -26.96
N GLN A 150 7.94 7.02 -27.00
CA GLN A 150 8.96 7.93 -27.55
C GLN A 150 10.32 7.79 -26.85
N ILE A 151 10.34 7.61 -25.52
CA ILE A 151 11.60 7.42 -24.78
C ILE A 151 12.23 6.06 -25.09
N LEU A 152 11.43 5.00 -25.17
CA LEU A 152 11.94 3.67 -25.54
C LEU A 152 12.55 3.69 -26.95
N GLU A 153 11.89 4.32 -27.92
CA GLU A 153 12.38 4.49 -29.29
C GLU A 153 13.65 5.37 -29.32
N ARG A 154 13.64 6.55 -28.67
CA ARG A 154 14.80 7.45 -28.57
C ARG A 154 16.04 6.71 -28.07
N ASP A 155 15.88 5.84 -27.11
CA ASP A 155 16.96 5.12 -26.45
C ASP A 155 17.24 3.75 -27.11
N ASN A 156 16.63 3.46 -28.28
CA ASN A 156 16.74 2.20 -29.03
C ASN A 156 16.42 0.95 -28.20
N TYR A 157 15.52 1.06 -27.22
CA TYR A 157 15.22 -0.01 -26.26
C TYR A 157 16.46 -0.54 -25.52
N GLU A 158 17.49 0.30 -25.38
CA GLU A 158 18.71 -0.01 -24.65
C GLU A 158 18.67 0.59 -23.24
N CYS A 159 19.17 -0.16 -22.26
CA CYS A 159 19.34 0.36 -20.91
C CYS A 159 20.46 1.42 -20.88
N GLN A 160 20.13 2.68 -20.65
CA GLN A 160 21.07 3.79 -20.64
C GLN A 160 22.08 3.69 -19.49
N GLU A 161 21.72 3.08 -18.37
CA GLU A 161 22.61 2.81 -17.25
C GLU A 161 23.64 1.71 -17.56
N CYS A 162 23.26 0.64 -18.27
CA CYS A 162 24.19 -0.36 -18.74
C CYS A 162 25.14 0.21 -19.81
N LYS A 163 24.58 0.96 -20.77
CA LYS A 163 25.35 1.63 -21.83
C LYS A 163 26.41 2.57 -21.26
N ARG A 164 26.08 3.36 -20.24
CA ARG A 164 27.04 4.26 -19.55
C ARG A 164 28.17 3.52 -18.89
N ARG A 165 27.96 2.24 -18.52
CA ARG A 165 28.97 1.34 -17.93
C ARG A 165 29.71 0.48 -18.97
N GLY A 166 29.50 0.74 -20.26
CA GLY A 166 30.12 -0.01 -21.36
C GLY A 166 29.56 -1.41 -21.56
N SER A 167 28.36 -1.69 -21.06
CA SER A 167 27.67 -2.96 -21.25
C SER A 167 26.34 -2.79 -21.98
N PHE A 168 25.89 -3.83 -22.65
CA PHE A 168 24.57 -3.85 -23.31
C PHE A 168 23.55 -4.63 -22.48
N ASN A 169 22.36 -4.06 -22.33
CA ASN A 169 21.19 -4.78 -21.83
C ASN A 169 19.93 -4.14 -22.42
N LYS A 170 18.92 -4.96 -22.74
CA LYS A 170 17.64 -4.46 -23.22
C LYS A 170 16.93 -3.68 -22.13
N GLY A 171 16.46 -2.47 -22.44
CA GLY A 171 15.64 -1.65 -21.57
C GLY A 171 14.16 -1.83 -21.89
N ASN A 172 13.33 -1.93 -20.86
CA ASN A 172 11.88 -2.07 -20.96
C ASN A 172 11.11 -1.19 -19.97
N VAL A 173 11.83 -0.51 -19.09
CA VAL A 173 11.30 0.40 -18.10
C VAL A 173 11.74 1.82 -18.43
N VAL A 174 10.81 2.78 -18.40
CA VAL A 174 11.14 4.21 -18.45
C VAL A 174 11.17 4.74 -17.04
N HIS A 175 12.31 5.27 -16.64
CA HIS A 175 12.62 5.74 -15.30
C HIS A 175 12.66 7.27 -15.27
N HIS A 176 12.10 7.87 -14.22
CA HIS A 176 12.22 9.30 -13.95
C HIS A 176 13.56 9.60 -13.25
N ILE A 177 14.44 10.38 -13.88
CA ILE A 177 15.77 10.76 -13.35
C ILE A 177 15.61 11.53 -12.03
N LYS A 178 14.74 12.54 -12.04
CA LYS A 178 14.22 13.15 -10.81
C LYS A 178 12.90 12.48 -10.51
N HIS A 179 12.81 11.86 -9.36
CA HIS A 179 11.67 11.01 -9.02
C HIS A 179 10.36 11.78 -9.11
N LEU A 180 9.30 11.09 -9.53
CA LEU A 180 7.96 11.65 -9.69
C LEU A 180 7.42 12.24 -8.37
N GLU A 181 7.79 11.64 -7.23
CA GLU A 181 7.39 12.10 -5.89
C GLU A 181 8.00 13.48 -5.57
N ASP A 182 9.22 13.75 -6.05
CA ASP A 182 9.94 15.01 -5.79
C ASP A 182 9.61 16.10 -6.82
N ARG A 183 9.41 15.70 -8.08
CA ARG A 183 9.19 16.59 -9.21
C ARG A 183 8.06 16.12 -10.12
N PRO A 184 6.81 16.18 -9.65
CA PRO A 184 5.64 15.81 -10.46
C PRO A 184 5.47 16.69 -11.70
N ASP A 185 5.97 17.91 -11.69
CA ASP A 185 6.01 18.84 -12.82
C ASP A 185 6.83 18.31 -14.01
N LEU A 186 7.80 17.42 -13.76
CA LEU A 186 8.65 16.80 -14.79
C LEU A 186 8.18 15.39 -15.21
N ALA A 187 6.97 15.03 -14.86
CA ALA A 187 6.43 13.68 -15.08
C ALA A 187 6.44 13.23 -16.55
N LEU A 188 6.25 14.15 -17.48
CA LEU A 188 6.20 13.90 -18.94
C LEU A 188 7.36 14.55 -19.71
N GLU A 189 8.29 15.19 -19.00
CA GLU A 189 9.44 15.83 -19.62
C GLU A 189 10.45 14.81 -20.11
N THR A 190 10.71 14.80 -21.40
CA THR A 190 11.57 13.80 -22.04
C THR A 190 13.00 13.78 -21.51
N ASP A 191 13.52 14.93 -21.10
CA ASP A 191 14.87 15.08 -20.53
C ASP A 191 14.96 14.53 -19.10
N ASN A 192 13.82 14.37 -18.43
CA ASN A 192 13.74 13.74 -17.11
C ASN A 192 13.49 12.22 -17.18
N LEU A 193 13.44 11.64 -18.39
CA LEU A 193 13.10 10.24 -18.59
C LEU A 193 14.24 9.51 -19.29
N MET A 194 14.48 8.27 -18.89
CA MET A 194 15.45 7.39 -19.53
C MET A 194 15.01 5.92 -19.51
N THR A 195 15.39 5.19 -20.54
CA THR A 195 15.14 3.75 -20.62
C THR A 195 16.16 2.98 -19.78
N VAL A 196 15.69 2.08 -18.95
CA VAL A 196 16.53 1.20 -18.10
C VAL A 196 16.03 -0.25 -18.15
N CYS A 197 16.90 -1.20 -17.82
CA CYS A 197 16.50 -2.56 -17.51
C CYS A 197 15.97 -2.66 -16.08
N GLU A 198 15.23 -3.72 -15.78
CA GLU A 198 14.60 -3.93 -14.47
C GLU A 198 15.64 -3.94 -13.32
N GLU A 199 16.79 -4.55 -13.54
CA GLU A 199 17.86 -4.59 -12.55
C GLU A 199 18.43 -3.19 -12.24
N CYS A 200 18.68 -2.38 -13.28
CA CYS A 200 19.13 -1.00 -13.10
C CYS A 200 18.04 -0.13 -12.47
N HIS A 201 16.77 -0.28 -12.90
CA HIS A 201 15.64 0.39 -12.29
C HIS A 201 15.55 0.10 -10.79
N ASN A 202 15.70 -1.16 -10.40
CA ASN A 202 15.72 -1.55 -9.00
C ASN A 202 16.88 -0.92 -8.23
N ARG A 203 18.08 -0.81 -8.81
CA ARG A 203 19.23 -0.13 -8.18
C ARG A 203 19.03 1.38 -8.01
N LEU A 204 18.30 2.01 -8.92
CA LEU A 204 17.95 3.44 -8.83
C LEU A 204 16.86 3.73 -7.79
N HIS A 205 16.18 2.68 -7.28
CA HIS A 205 15.16 2.75 -6.24
C HIS A 205 15.56 1.94 -4.98
N PRO A 206 16.64 2.31 -4.28
CA PRO A 206 17.13 1.56 -3.11
C PRO A 206 16.11 1.55 -1.97
N GLU A 207 15.21 2.51 -1.90
CA GLU A 207 14.12 2.57 -0.93
C GLU A 207 13.17 1.37 -1.01
N LYS A 208 12.99 0.77 -2.20
CA LYS A 208 12.15 -0.43 -2.38
C LYS A 208 12.75 -1.68 -1.72
N PHE A 209 14.06 -1.72 -1.51
CA PHE A 209 14.76 -2.85 -0.92
C PHE A 209 15.01 -2.73 0.58
N ARG A 210 14.89 -1.53 1.15
CA ARG A 210 15.06 -1.33 2.60
C ARG A 210 14.02 -2.10 3.42
N THR A 211 12.87 -2.44 2.85
CA THR A 211 11.83 -3.24 3.49
C THR A 211 12.07 -4.75 3.39
N ALA A 212 12.96 -5.22 2.51
CA ALA A 212 13.21 -6.65 2.26
C ALA A 212 14.36 -7.26 3.09
N LYS A 213 15.25 -6.43 3.64
CA LYS A 213 16.39 -6.87 4.46
C LYS A 213 16.16 -6.62 5.94
N ARG A 214 15.11 -7.22 6.52
CA ARG A 214 15.11 -7.50 7.96
C ARG A 214 15.84 -8.80 8.18
N GLU A 215 17.04 -8.74 8.76
CA GLU A 215 17.75 -9.88 9.31
C GLU A 215 16.79 -10.61 10.26
N ARG A 216 16.55 -11.89 10.02
CA ARG A 216 15.93 -12.77 11.01
C ARG A 216 16.85 -12.77 12.22
N LYS A 217 16.55 -11.97 13.24
CA LYS A 217 17.12 -12.22 14.56
C LYS A 217 16.50 -13.53 15.05
N GLU A 218 17.31 -14.57 15.12
CA GLU A 218 16.97 -15.79 15.84
C GLU A 218 16.79 -15.40 17.31
N TYR A 219 15.56 -15.41 17.77
CA TYR A 219 15.27 -15.38 19.18
C TYR A 219 15.41 -16.80 19.71
N ILE A 220 16.57 -17.11 20.27
CA ILE A 220 16.72 -18.31 21.11
C ILE A 220 16.13 -17.94 22.46
N THR A 221 14.91 -18.37 22.74
CA THR A 221 14.36 -18.34 24.08
C THR A 221 14.81 -19.59 24.82
N PRO A 222 15.58 -19.49 25.92
CA PRO A 222 15.92 -20.62 26.74
C PRO A 222 14.84 -20.81 27.81
N GLU A 223 13.63 -21.12 27.45
CA GLU A 223 12.62 -21.53 28.42
C GLU A 223 12.17 -22.95 28.08
N ARG A 224 12.71 -23.87 28.87
CA ARG A 224 12.16 -25.22 29.05
C ARG A 224 11.04 -25.13 30.08
N TRP A 225 9.86 -25.56 29.71
CA TRP A 225 8.84 -26.03 30.63
C TRP A 225 8.86 -27.55 30.68
#